data_c2583de82b183673b93668d21ee3474b
#
_entry.id   c2583de82b183673b93668d21ee3474b
#
_cell.length_a   1.000
_cell.length_b   1.000
_cell.length_c   1.000
_cell.angle_alpha   90.00
_cell.angle_beta   90.00
_cell.angle_gamma   90.00
#
_symmetry.space_group_name_H-M   'P 1'
#
loop_
_entity.id
_entity.type
_entity.pdbx_description
1 polymer ?
#
loop_
_entity_poly.entity_id
_entity_poly.type
_entity_poly.pdbx_seq_one_letter_code
_entity_poly.pdbx_strand_id
1 'polypeptide(L)'
;WHIHEHAMQDSTASRILDIAEIINENHSMKDLRWTIAHCDLISKESIARAKKLGLTIAIHNKTAKPAKDDRDSPPVSWIQDSGIVWGLGSDSTVVSTINPFHSLWWVVSGKVFPNTESIRNPISRQAALTAHTRNNAFLLFKEKDLGSIEVGKWADIVILDRDYMSVAVDEIRNIKPIKTFVRGEIVYTSDD
;
A
#
# COMPACT_ATOMS: atom_id res chain seq x y z
N TRP A 1 9.09 -10.34 -17.28
CA TRP A 1 7.75 -10.47 -16.70
C TRP A 1 7.72 -9.79 -15.34
N HIS A 2 6.67 -9.01 -15.06
CA HIS A 2 6.34 -8.53 -13.73
C HIS A 2 5.54 -9.62 -13.01
N ILE A 3 5.94 -9.98 -11.79
CA ILE A 3 5.27 -10.99 -10.96
C ILE A 3 4.75 -10.31 -9.70
N HIS A 4 3.52 -10.63 -9.32
CA HIS A 4 2.88 -10.21 -8.08
C HIS A 4 2.48 -11.47 -7.31
N GLU A 5 3.25 -11.82 -6.28
CA GLU A 5 3.16 -13.12 -5.62
C GLU A 5 2.61 -12.99 -4.20
N HIS A 6 1.66 -13.84 -3.87
CA HIS A 6 0.98 -13.89 -2.57
C HIS A 6 1.87 -14.54 -1.50
N ALA A 7 2.22 -13.80 -0.44
CA ALA A 7 3.01 -14.32 0.68
C ALA A 7 2.64 -13.68 2.01
N MET A 8 1.83 -14.35 2.80
CA MET A 8 1.45 -13.89 4.15
C MET A 8 2.54 -14.19 5.18
N GLN A 9 3.19 -15.34 5.08
CA GLN A 9 4.20 -15.82 6.02
C GLN A 9 5.61 -15.43 5.58
N ASP A 10 6.49 -15.15 6.56
CA ASP A 10 7.90 -14.88 6.27
C ASP A 10 8.58 -16.04 5.55
N SER A 11 8.26 -17.28 5.92
CA SER A 11 8.81 -18.47 5.26
C SER A 11 8.49 -18.54 3.76
N THR A 12 7.27 -18.10 3.36
CA THR A 12 6.89 -18.00 1.95
C THR A 12 7.64 -16.87 1.26
N ALA A 13 7.70 -15.70 1.87
CA ALA A 13 8.46 -14.57 1.35
C ALA A 13 9.94 -14.93 1.19
N SER A 14 10.56 -15.56 2.20
CA SER A 14 11.96 -16.00 2.14
C SER A 14 12.19 -16.97 0.99
N ARG A 15 11.26 -17.91 0.74
CA ARG A 15 11.38 -18.86 -0.37
C ARG A 15 11.32 -18.18 -1.74
N ILE A 16 10.46 -17.18 -1.91
CA ILE A 16 10.41 -16.35 -3.11
C ILE A 16 11.74 -15.62 -3.31
N LEU A 17 12.30 -15.08 -2.22
CA LEU A 17 13.58 -14.37 -2.25
C LEU A 17 14.76 -15.30 -2.58
N ASP A 18 14.78 -16.53 -2.08
CA ASP A 18 15.79 -17.53 -2.45
C ASP A 18 15.82 -17.75 -3.97
N ILE A 19 14.64 -17.88 -4.59
CA ILE A 19 14.51 -18.04 -6.03
C ILE A 19 14.94 -16.77 -6.77
N ALA A 20 14.51 -15.60 -6.28
CA ALA A 20 14.87 -14.32 -6.88
C ALA A 20 16.39 -14.06 -6.82
N GLU A 21 17.06 -14.44 -5.73
CA GLU A 21 18.51 -14.32 -5.58
C GLU A 21 19.24 -15.20 -6.60
N ILE A 22 18.82 -16.46 -6.79
CA ILE A 22 19.38 -17.35 -7.83
C ILE A 22 19.20 -16.76 -9.23
N ILE A 23 18.02 -16.24 -9.53
CA ILE A 23 17.76 -15.59 -10.83
C ILE A 23 18.66 -14.37 -10.99
N ASN A 24 18.82 -13.56 -9.93
CA ASN A 24 19.61 -12.34 -9.98
C ASN A 24 21.10 -12.56 -10.22
N GLU A 25 21.64 -13.76 -10.02
CA GLU A 25 23.03 -14.11 -10.35
C GLU A 25 23.31 -13.95 -11.86
N ASN A 26 22.31 -14.26 -12.70
CA ASN A 26 22.46 -14.25 -14.15
C ASN A 26 21.59 -13.18 -14.85
N HIS A 27 20.53 -12.73 -14.20
CA HIS A 27 19.54 -11.79 -14.75
C HIS A 27 19.14 -10.78 -13.70
N SER A 28 19.54 -9.52 -13.85
CA SER A 28 19.18 -8.47 -12.88
C SER A 28 17.68 -8.40 -12.64
N MET A 29 17.30 -8.46 -11.35
CA MET A 29 15.91 -8.36 -10.92
C MET A 29 15.45 -6.91 -10.73
N LYS A 30 16.40 -5.96 -10.67
CA LYS A 30 16.18 -4.59 -10.18
C LYS A 30 15.08 -3.83 -10.90
N ASP A 31 14.95 -4.01 -12.21
CA ASP A 31 13.97 -3.29 -13.03
C ASP A 31 12.67 -4.09 -13.26
N LEU A 32 12.61 -5.31 -12.78
CA LEU A 32 11.42 -6.17 -12.93
C LEU A 32 10.32 -5.81 -11.94
N ARG A 33 10.66 -5.13 -10.83
CA ARG A 33 9.72 -4.70 -9.77
C ARG A 33 8.79 -5.83 -9.30
N TRP A 34 9.31 -7.05 -9.17
CA TRP A 34 8.51 -8.13 -8.61
C TRP A 34 7.95 -7.72 -7.26
N THR A 35 6.70 -8.04 -7.02
CA THR A 35 5.97 -7.59 -5.83
C THR A 35 5.63 -8.79 -4.95
N ILE A 36 5.97 -8.70 -3.67
CA ILE A 36 5.50 -9.64 -2.64
C ILE A 36 4.25 -9.03 -2.00
N ALA A 37 3.12 -9.74 -2.07
CA ALA A 37 1.84 -9.26 -1.60
C ALA A 37 1.49 -9.78 -0.20
N HIS A 38 0.72 -9.01 0.54
CA HIS A 38 0.26 -9.21 1.91
C HIS A 38 1.33 -8.96 2.97
N CYS A 39 2.38 -9.79 3.01
CA CYS A 39 3.52 -9.60 3.92
C CYS A 39 3.14 -9.52 5.40
N ASP A 40 2.09 -10.24 5.85
CA ASP A 40 1.55 -10.11 7.19
C ASP A 40 2.56 -10.37 8.29
N LEU A 41 3.46 -11.32 8.08
CA LEU A 41 4.46 -11.72 9.06
C LEU A 41 5.89 -11.62 8.51
N ILE A 42 6.11 -10.76 7.52
CA ILE A 42 7.43 -10.58 6.90
C ILE A 42 8.45 -10.08 7.93
N SER A 43 9.66 -10.64 7.90
CA SER A 43 10.76 -10.24 8.76
C SER A 43 11.52 -9.03 8.21
N LYS A 44 12.24 -8.32 9.09
CA LYS A 44 13.15 -7.24 8.68
C LYS A 44 14.24 -7.75 7.73
N GLU A 45 14.69 -8.99 7.91
CA GLU A 45 15.66 -9.63 7.04
C GLU A 45 15.10 -9.81 5.62
N SER A 46 13.91 -10.40 5.50
CA SER A 46 13.24 -10.58 4.20
C SER A 46 12.94 -9.25 3.51
N ILE A 47 12.54 -8.20 4.26
CA ILE A 47 12.36 -6.83 3.72
C ILE A 47 13.69 -6.30 3.14
N ALA A 48 14.81 -6.47 3.87
CA ALA A 48 16.12 -6.00 3.42
C ALA A 48 16.59 -6.75 2.16
N ARG A 49 16.37 -8.07 2.09
CA ARG A 49 16.65 -8.90 0.90
C ARG A 49 15.82 -8.43 -0.30
N ALA A 50 14.52 -8.27 -0.11
CA ALA A 50 13.61 -7.79 -1.15
C ALA A 50 14.07 -6.43 -1.71
N LYS A 51 14.39 -5.47 -0.84
CA LYS A 51 14.90 -4.16 -1.23
C LYS A 51 16.20 -4.25 -2.03
N LYS A 52 17.16 -5.09 -1.60
CA LYS A 52 18.45 -5.29 -2.29
C LYS A 52 18.27 -5.79 -3.71
N LEU A 53 17.29 -6.65 -3.93
CA LEU A 53 16.94 -7.22 -5.24
C LEU A 53 16.10 -6.28 -6.12
N GLY A 54 15.64 -5.14 -5.58
CA GLY A 54 14.73 -4.24 -6.30
C GLY A 54 13.28 -4.71 -6.37
N LEU A 55 12.90 -5.65 -5.49
CA LEU A 55 11.51 -6.05 -5.33
C LEU A 55 10.72 -4.95 -4.62
N THR A 56 9.40 -5.03 -4.72
CA THR A 56 8.43 -4.15 -4.07
C THR A 56 7.50 -4.95 -3.16
N ILE A 57 6.75 -4.26 -2.31
CA ILE A 57 5.78 -4.88 -1.40
C ILE A 57 4.40 -4.26 -1.66
N ALA A 58 3.34 -5.08 -1.63
CA ALA A 58 1.95 -4.62 -1.65
C ALA A 58 1.24 -5.13 -0.40
N ILE A 59 0.74 -4.21 0.41
CA ILE A 59 -0.04 -4.53 1.60
C ILE A 59 -1.47 -4.04 1.48
N HIS A 60 -2.37 -4.68 2.21
CA HIS A 60 -3.77 -4.32 2.20
C HIS A 60 -4.36 -4.33 3.61
N ASN A 61 -5.46 -3.62 3.75
CA ASN A 61 -6.25 -3.59 4.96
C ASN A 61 -6.88 -4.97 5.19
N LYS A 62 -6.56 -5.60 6.31
CA LYS A 62 -7.32 -6.75 6.80
C LYS A 62 -8.36 -6.32 7.81
N THR A 63 -9.50 -7.03 7.81
CA THR A 63 -10.37 -7.10 8.99
C THR A 63 -9.58 -7.80 10.08
N ALA A 64 -8.92 -7.02 10.90
CA ALA A 64 -7.79 -7.44 11.68
C ALA A 64 -8.10 -8.48 12.73
N LYS A 65 -7.18 -9.39 12.85
CA LYS A 65 -6.85 -9.94 14.17
C LYS A 65 -5.59 -9.22 14.64
N PRO A 66 -5.57 -8.72 15.89
CA PRO A 66 -4.32 -8.23 16.48
C PRO A 66 -3.25 -9.30 16.36
N ALA A 67 -2.01 -8.90 16.07
CA ALA A 67 -0.90 -9.82 16.08
C ALA A 67 -0.83 -10.55 17.43
N LYS A 68 -0.64 -11.86 17.39
CA LYS A 68 -0.57 -12.68 18.61
C LYS A 68 0.70 -12.46 19.42
N ASP A 69 1.69 -11.81 18.80
CA ASP A 69 2.98 -11.44 19.39
C ASP A 69 3.18 -9.91 19.31
N ASP A 70 4.33 -9.43 19.75
CA ASP A 70 4.62 -7.98 19.77
C ASP A 70 4.86 -7.36 18.38
N ARG A 71 4.59 -8.08 17.30
CA ARG A 71 4.72 -7.57 15.92
C ARG A 71 3.40 -7.03 15.40
N ASP A 72 3.47 -5.95 14.64
CA ASP A 72 2.36 -5.52 13.80
C ASP A 72 2.18 -6.50 12.63
N SER A 73 0.94 -6.72 12.20
CA SER A 73 0.62 -7.63 11.11
C SER A 73 -0.33 -6.97 10.11
N PRO A 74 0.17 -6.56 8.95
CA PRO A 74 1.58 -6.51 8.50
C PRO A 74 2.42 -5.47 9.26
N PRO A 75 3.76 -5.60 9.30
CA PRO A 75 4.65 -4.67 9.99
C PRO A 75 4.88 -3.39 9.17
N VAL A 76 3.85 -2.58 9.03
CA VAL A 76 3.82 -1.40 8.13
C VAL A 76 4.96 -0.42 8.42
N SER A 77 5.26 -0.16 9.70
CA SER A 77 6.36 0.73 10.09
C SER A 77 7.72 0.20 9.63
N TRP A 78 7.99 -1.09 9.80
CA TRP A 78 9.24 -1.70 9.35
C TRP A 78 9.40 -1.60 7.82
N ILE A 79 8.31 -1.85 7.09
CA ILE A 79 8.29 -1.73 5.63
C ILE A 79 8.58 -0.27 5.24
N GLN A 80 7.88 0.68 5.85
CA GLN A 80 8.08 2.11 5.60
C GLN A 80 9.52 2.56 5.93
N ASP A 81 10.03 2.21 7.10
CA ASP A 81 11.35 2.63 7.58
C ASP A 81 12.50 2.00 6.78
N SER A 82 12.28 0.83 6.19
CA SER A 82 13.27 0.18 5.32
C SER A 82 13.57 1.00 4.06
N GLY A 83 12.63 1.85 3.64
CA GLY A 83 12.69 2.58 2.38
C GLY A 83 12.53 1.70 1.14
N ILE A 84 12.00 0.48 1.27
CA ILE A 84 11.51 -0.30 0.12
C ILE A 84 10.30 0.40 -0.48
N VAL A 85 10.12 0.34 -1.79
CA VAL A 85 8.87 0.83 -2.40
C VAL A 85 7.75 -0.14 -2.07
N TRP A 86 6.68 0.36 -1.50
CA TRP A 86 5.51 -0.43 -1.16
C TRP A 86 4.21 0.29 -1.51
N GLY A 87 3.19 -0.48 -1.87
CA GLY A 87 1.86 0.00 -2.20
C GLY A 87 0.84 -0.39 -1.16
N LEU A 88 -0.19 0.45 -0.99
CA LEU A 88 -1.33 0.23 -0.12
C LEU A 88 -2.58 -0.06 -0.94
N GLY A 89 -3.29 -1.14 -0.62
CA GLY A 89 -4.53 -1.53 -1.26
C GLY A 89 -5.59 -2.02 -0.28
N SER A 90 -6.69 -2.56 -0.76
CA SER A 90 -7.79 -3.07 0.06
C SER A 90 -7.95 -4.58 0.01
N ASP A 91 -7.57 -5.23 -1.08
CA ASP A 91 -7.90 -6.63 -1.37
C ASP A 91 -9.42 -6.90 -1.22
N SER A 92 -10.21 -5.90 -1.65
CA SER A 92 -11.67 -5.99 -1.57
C SER A 92 -12.19 -6.99 -2.62
N THR A 93 -13.28 -7.64 -2.37
CA THR A 93 -14.30 -7.46 -1.32
C THR A 93 -14.29 -8.57 -0.28
N VAL A 94 -13.29 -9.44 -0.31
CA VAL A 94 -13.22 -10.63 0.56
C VAL A 94 -12.78 -10.28 1.98
N VAL A 95 -11.75 -9.45 2.11
CA VAL A 95 -11.10 -9.19 3.41
C VAL A 95 -11.29 -7.76 3.91
N SER A 96 -11.70 -6.84 3.05
CA SER A 96 -11.95 -5.45 3.43
C SER A 96 -12.97 -4.76 2.53
N THR A 97 -13.30 -3.50 2.87
CA THR A 97 -14.15 -2.64 2.05
C THR A 97 -13.38 -2.10 0.84
N ILE A 98 -14.10 -1.82 -0.24
CA ILE A 98 -13.55 -1.16 -1.43
C ILE A 98 -13.14 0.30 -1.18
N ASN A 99 -13.63 0.92 -0.10
CA ASN A 99 -13.36 2.34 0.18
C ASN A 99 -11.88 2.58 0.52
N PRO A 100 -11.12 3.35 -0.30
CA PRO A 100 -9.70 3.60 -0.08
C PRO A 100 -9.41 4.35 1.22
N PHE A 101 -10.34 5.17 1.70
CA PHE A 101 -10.16 5.91 2.95
C PHE A 101 -10.15 5.01 4.19
N HIS A 102 -10.73 3.81 4.12
CA HIS A 102 -10.59 2.81 5.17
C HIS A 102 -9.16 2.27 5.24
N SER A 103 -8.51 2.01 4.11
CA SER A 103 -7.10 1.58 4.08
C SER A 103 -6.17 2.69 4.60
N LEU A 104 -6.40 3.94 4.18
CA LEU A 104 -5.67 5.11 4.66
C LEU A 104 -5.88 5.33 6.17
N TRP A 105 -7.13 5.25 6.64
CA TRP A 105 -7.44 5.35 8.07
C TRP A 105 -6.76 4.25 8.88
N TRP A 106 -6.79 3.02 8.42
CA TRP A 106 -6.17 1.88 9.10
C TRP A 106 -4.68 2.13 9.39
N VAL A 107 -3.88 2.44 8.38
CA VAL A 107 -2.42 2.60 8.55
C VAL A 107 -2.03 3.87 9.32
N VAL A 108 -2.91 4.90 9.34
CA VAL A 108 -2.68 6.16 10.06
C VAL A 108 -3.19 6.11 11.50
N SER A 109 -4.30 5.42 11.75
CA SER A 109 -4.86 5.28 13.10
C SER A 109 -4.31 4.09 13.87
N GLY A 110 -3.81 3.08 13.17
CA GLY A 110 -3.48 1.77 13.74
C GLY A 110 -4.69 0.90 14.07
N LYS A 111 -5.90 1.33 13.69
CA LYS A 111 -7.16 0.66 14.05
C LYS A 111 -7.84 0.02 12.84
N VAL A 112 -8.65 -0.99 13.12
CA VAL A 112 -9.59 -1.60 12.17
C VAL A 112 -11.01 -1.46 12.68
N PHE A 113 -11.97 -1.60 11.77
CA PHE A 113 -13.38 -1.53 12.13
C PHE A 113 -13.77 -2.61 13.18
N PRO A 114 -14.57 -2.29 14.20
CA PRO A 114 -15.17 -0.96 14.47
C PRO A 114 -14.22 0.06 15.11
N ASN A 115 -13.20 -0.31 15.89
CA ASN A 115 -12.14 0.50 16.48
C ASN A 115 -11.09 -0.38 17.21
N THR A 116 -10.86 -1.58 16.73
CA THR A 116 -9.88 -2.51 17.31
C THR A 116 -8.48 -2.12 16.90
N GLU A 117 -7.55 -2.03 17.85
CA GLU A 117 -6.14 -1.82 17.57
C GLU A 117 -5.56 -2.99 16.74
N SER A 118 -4.86 -2.66 15.67
CA SER A 118 -4.26 -3.61 14.72
C SER A 118 -2.79 -3.33 14.48
N ILE A 119 -2.41 -2.07 14.40
CA ILE A 119 -1.04 -1.61 14.21
C ILE A 119 -0.67 -0.72 15.39
N ARG A 120 0.38 -1.06 16.13
CA ARG A 120 0.89 -0.27 17.26
C ARG A 120 1.73 0.92 16.83
N ASN A 121 2.37 0.79 15.66
CA ASN A 121 3.24 1.80 15.08
C ASN A 121 2.65 2.33 13.76
N PRO A 122 1.60 3.17 13.82
CA PRO A 122 1.00 3.76 12.65
C PRO A 122 1.97 4.69 11.93
N ILE A 123 1.73 4.91 10.63
CA ILE A 123 2.55 5.78 9.79
C ILE A 123 1.91 7.15 9.58
N SER A 124 2.67 8.10 9.06
CA SER A 124 2.17 9.44 8.75
C SER A 124 1.14 9.41 7.60
N ARG A 125 0.24 10.40 7.58
CA ARG A 125 -0.73 10.61 6.49
C ARG A 125 -0.04 10.74 5.13
N GLN A 126 1.07 11.50 5.10
CA GLN A 126 1.86 11.69 3.89
C GLN A 126 2.40 10.36 3.36
N ALA A 127 2.97 9.51 4.22
CA ALA A 127 3.47 8.19 3.85
C ALA A 127 2.35 7.28 3.34
N ALA A 128 1.20 7.25 4.04
CA ALA A 128 0.03 6.49 3.65
C ALA A 128 -0.52 6.91 2.28
N LEU A 129 -0.67 8.21 2.05
CA LEU A 129 -1.13 8.75 0.77
C LEU A 129 -0.16 8.43 -0.36
N THR A 130 1.15 8.57 -0.12
CA THR A 130 2.20 8.23 -1.08
C THR A 130 2.13 6.75 -1.45
N ALA A 131 1.98 5.85 -0.47
CA ALA A 131 1.84 4.42 -0.71
C ALA A 131 0.58 4.08 -1.52
N HIS A 132 -0.52 4.80 -1.28
CA HIS A 132 -1.80 4.56 -1.96
C HIS A 132 -1.87 5.17 -3.38
N THR A 133 -1.00 6.10 -3.73
CA THR A 133 -1.02 6.81 -5.01
C THR A 133 0.27 6.61 -5.81
N ARG A 134 1.32 7.38 -5.50
CA ARG A 134 2.58 7.42 -6.24
C ARG A 134 3.26 6.06 -6.30
N ASN A 135 3.33 5.36 -5.17
CA ASN A 135 3.98 4.06 -5.13
C ASN A 135 3.18 2.99 -5.88
N ASN A 136 1.84 3.01 -5.81
CA ASN A 136 1.01 2.11 -6.61
C ASN A 136 1.22 2.34 -8.11
N ALA A 137 1.33 3.60 -8.55
CA ALA A 137 1.67 3.91 -9.94
C ALA A 137 3.05 3.32 -10.32
N PHE A 138 4.04 3.39 -9.42
CA PHE A 138 5.35 2.78 -9.62
C PHE A 138 5.28 1.24 -9.73
N LEU A 139 4.51 0.58 -8.87
CA LEU A 139 4.32 -0.88 -8.94
C LEU A 139 3.72 -1.31 -10.29
N LEU A 140 2.88 -0.45 -10.88
CA LEU A 140 2.20 -0.70 -12.15
C LEU A 140 2.99 -0.22 -13.38
N PHE A 141 4.21 0.29 -13.24
CA PHE A 141 4.99 0.93 -14.32
C PHE A 141 4.26 2.12 -14.96
N LYS A 142 3.47 2.85 -14.15
CA LYS A 142 2.65 3.99 -14.57
C LYS A 142 3.02 5.30 -13.89
N GLU A 143 4.15 5.36 -13.21
CA GLU A 143 4.59 6.54 -12.47
C GLU A 143 4.85 7.76 -13.36
N LYS A 144 5.03 7.56 -14.68
CA LYS A 144 5.14 8.66 -15.65
C LYS A 144 3.79 9.27 -16.01
N ASP A 145 2.73 8.47 -15.88
CA ASP A 145 1.37 8.84 -16.31
C ASP A 145 0.45 9.17 -15.12
N LEU A 146 0.67 8.53 -13.95
CA LEU A 146 -0.23 8.49 -12.80
C LEU A 146 0.48 8.72 -11.47
N GLY A 147 -0.31 8.79 -10.39
CA GLY A 147 0.12 8.72 -8.99
C GLY A 147 0.52 10.05 -8.36
N SER A 148 0.57 11.13 -9.11
CA SER A 148 0.81 12.49 -8.61
C SER A 148 0.23 13.54 -9.54
N ILE A 149 -0.03 14.73 -9.02
CA ILE A 149 -0.49 15.88 -9.81
C ILE A 149 0.74 16.63 -10.30
N GLU A 150 1.13 16.36 -11.53
CA GLU A 150 2.29 16.95 -12.19
C GLU A 150 1.95 17.25 -13.66
N VAL A 151 2.58 18.29 -14.23
CA VAL A 151 2.41 18.63 -15.66
C VAL A 151 2.84 17.47 -16.54
N GLY A 152 1.99 17.07 -17.47
CA GLY A 152 2.23 15.97 -18.39
C GLY A 152 1.66 14.62 -17.96
N LYS A 153 1.18 14.49 -16.72
CA LYS A 153 0.45 13.30 -16.26
C LYS A 153 -1.03 13.38 -16.57
N TRP A 154 -1.67 12.24 -16.59
CA TRP A 154 -3.12 12.18 -16.74
C TRP A 154 -3.82 12.84 -15.55
N ALA A 155 -4.89 13.57 -15.84
CA ALA A 155 -5.71 14.20 -14.81
C ALA A 155 -6.68 13.17 -14.18
N ASP A 156 -6.12 12.18 -13.52
CA ASP A 156 -6.84 11.25 -12.65
C ASP A 156 -6.87 11.85 -11.25
N ILE A 157 -7.92 12.59 -10.94
CA ILE A 157 -8.03 13.46 -9.78
C ILE A 157 -9.33 13.20 -9.04
N VAL A 158 -9.28 13.20 -7.71
CA VAL A 158 -10.46 13.20 -6.85
C VAL A 158 -10.52 14.48 -6.03
N ILE A 159 -11.69 15.14 -6.02
CA ILE A 159 -12.00 16.25 -5.11
C ILE A 159 -12.76 15.67 -3.93
N LEU A 160 -12.30 15.96 -2.72
CA LEU A 160 -12.81 15.40 -1.47
C LEU A 160 -13.68 16.43 -0.74
N ASP A 161 -14.64 15.97 0.08
CA ASP A 161 -15.52 16.78 0.92
C ASP A 161 -14.78 17.45 2.09
N ARG A 162 -13.59 16.95 2.43
CA ARG A 162 -12.75 17.46 3.52
C ARG A 162 -11.28 17.20 3.27
N ASP A 163 -10.43 17.99 3.94
CA ASP A 163 -8.98 17.87 3.79
C ASP A 163 -8.44 16.64 4.53
N TYR A 164 -7.97 15.64 3.77
CA TYR A 164 -7.34 14.42 4.28
C TYR A 164 -6.16 14.70 5.22
N MET A 165 -5.39 15.75 4.96
CA MET A 165 -4.17 16.04 5.73
C MET A 165 -4.47 16.63 7.12
N SER A 166 -5.61 17.28 7.32
CA SER A 166 -5.94 18.01 8.56
C SER A 166 -7.13 17.45 9.33
N VAL A 167 -8.06 16.72 8.69
CA VAL A 167 -9.24 16.15 9.36
C VAL A 167 -8.85 15.28 10.57
N ALA A 168 -9.72 15.16 11.59
CA ALA A 168 -9.48 14.26 12.71
C ALA A 168 -9.19 12.83 12.22
N VAL A 169 -8.26 12.09 12.86
CA VAL A 169 -7.80 10.78 12.36
C VAL A 169 -8.97 9.81 12.16
N ASP A 170 -9.90 9.74 13.11
CA ASP A 170 -11.04 8.83 13.01
C ASP A 170 -12.07 9.26 11.93
N GLU A 171 -11.98 10.50 11.42
CA GLU A 171 -12.81 11.01 10.33
C GLU A 171 -12.23 10.70 8.94
N ILE A 172 -10.99 10.25 8.84
CA ILE A 172 -10.39 9.86 7.55
C ILE A 172 -11.28 8.85 6.82
N ARG A 173 -11.77 7.84 7.51
CA ARG A 173 -12.65 6.79 6.95
C ARG A 173 -14.01 7.30 6.44
N ASN A 174 -14.41 8.50 6.85
CA ASN A 174 -15.69 9.13 6.49
C ASN A 174 -15.55 10.11 5.33
N ILE A 175 -14.33 10.33 4.81
CA ILE A 175 -14.08 11.18 3.66
C ILE A 175 -14.81 10.62 2.43
N LYS A 176 -15.46 11.54 1.69
CA LYS A 176 -16.21 11.20 0.48
C LYS A 176 -15.67 11.98 -0.74
N PRO A 177 -15.69 11.37 -1.93
CA PRO A 177 -15.42 12.11 -3.15
C PRO A 177 -16.61 13.03 -3.46
N ILE A 178 -16.31 14.30 -3.80
CA ILE A 178 -17.28 15.23 -4.40
C ILE A 178 -17.28 15.07 -5.92
N LYS A 179 -16.08 14.98 -6.50
CA LYS A 179 -15.91 14.71 -7.93
C LYS A 179 -14.73 13.79 -8.17
N THR A 180 -14.87 12.95 -9.20
CA THR A 180 -13.77 12.11 -9.69
C THR A 180 -13.56 12.38 -11.17
N PHE A 181 -12.30 12.57 -11.54
CA PHE A 181 -11.87 12.75 -12.92
C PHE A 181 -11.00 11.57 -13.32
N VAL A 182 -11.20 11.07 -14.54
CA VAL A 182 -10.32 10.10 -15.20
C VAL A 182 -9.89 10.70 -16.53
N ARG A 183 -8.61 10.91 -16.72
CA ARG A 183 -8.02 11.59 -17.89
C ARG A 183 -8.65 12.97 -18.17
N GLY A 184 -9.03 13.68 -17.10
CA GLY A 184 -9.66 15.00 -17.20
C GLY A 184 -11.17 15.01 -17.43
N GLU A 185 -11.79 13.85 -17.68
CA GLU A 185 -13.23 13.72 -17.82
C GLU A 185 -13.88 13.43 -16.46
N ILE A 186 -15.00 14.09 -16.16
CA ILE A 186 -15.77 13.83 -14.94
C ILE A 186 -16.49 12.50 -15.07
N VAL A 187 -16.13 11.55 -14.22
CA VAL A 187 -16.77 10.21 -14.18
C VAL A 187 -17.69 10.02 -12.98
N TYR A 188 -17.59 10.92 -12.00
CA TYR A 188 -18.46 10.93 -10.82
C TYR A 188 -18.62 12.36 -10.29
N THR A 189 -19.84 12.68 -9.90
CA THR A 189 -20.18 13.89 -9.11
C THR A 189 -21.16 13.47 -8.01
N SER A 190 -20.92 13.91 -6.79
CA SER A 190 -21.85 13.72 -5.67
C SER A 190 -23.10 14.55 -5.90
N ASP A 191 -24.24 14.03 -5.50
CA ASP A 191 -25.54 14.72 -5.59
C ASP A 191 -25.76 15.73 -4.44
N ASP A 192 -24.79 15.91 -3.53
CA ASP A 192 -24.80 16.82 -2.38
C ASP A 192 -24.00 18.10 -2.65
#